data_45a99937f1e7a402bc2436d27d8c2da6
#
_entry.id   45a99937f1e7a402bc2436d27d8c2da6
#
_cell.length_a   1.000
_cell.length_b   1.000
_cell.length_c   1.000
_cell.angle_alpha   90.00
_cell.angle_beta   90.00
_cell.angle_gamma   90.00
#
_symmetry.space_group_name_H-M   'P 1'
#
loop_
_entity.id
_entity.type
_entity.pdbx_description
1 polymer ?
#
loop_
_entity_poly.entity_id
_entity_poly.type
_entity_poly.pdbx_seq_one_letter_code
_entity_poly.pdbx_strand_id
1 'polypeptide(L)'
;METKALFSQSGILITIFLILVPLLIAAVLVMIKAGAVIQNYRRGLALAAFKKRIKNLTPSELDQLQQRKAELEFSLQHNELGGTLAAADKTGLIDGIDTSPGLHFIETKKRAQPKHDMPADLVRLVTWYLGCAVFWLVFGTTVGEYLGIKFSAPDIDHVPWLSFGRLRPVHTNAVFWGWASIAMVGLAYYVVPRVCNAAIHRIKWGYYTLLALNAAVVLGTLQLMAGVNNGGGEYREYTWPVMAIFGGGILLTLFNFIRTIARRTTKEIYVSNWYIVSALMFLLVIAFVAYFPAWQNGLGETIIQGYYMHQGVGMWFMLFCLGLMYYFLPQQLNKPIYSYGLGILAFWAQILFYTLIGTHHFIFSAIPWWLQTVAIVGSAGMVIPVIAGTTNFLMTFRGAWNKVAHSYTLPFYLIGIIFYFTGSLQGTAEAFRFTNLLWHFTDFTVAHSHLTMYGIITFMLWAFIYTLMPRLTGNEPSQMAVGAHFWLALIGLLFYTIPLMTGATLKGLMWMDGKPFIESVVLMKPFWLWRAIGGSLMWLSHWVFAYNFYIMVKGRNEIKLPESAIDILNVREQIDLQSI
;
A
#
# COMPACT_ATOMS: atom_id res chain seq x y z
N MET A 1 18.14 31.91 -18.12
CA MET A 1 16.70 32.13 -17.88
C MET A 1 16.53 32.52 -16.43
N GLU A 2 16.02 33.71 -16.15
CA GLU A 2 15.91 34.20 -14.77
C GLU A 2 14.90 33.35 -13.99
N THR A 3 15.21 33.02 -12.74
CA THR A 3 14.36 32.30 -11.82
C THR A 3 12.93 32.84 -11.74
N LYS A 4 12.72 34.14 -12.02
CA LYS A 4 11.42 34.78 -12.11
C LYS A 4 10.52 34.22 -13.24
N ALA A 5 11.08 33.76 -14.36
CA ALA A 5 10.27 33.16 -15.44
C ALA A 5 9.73 31.77 -15.08
N LEU A 6 10.48 31.02 -14.26
CA LEU A 6 10.07 29.70 -13.75
C LEU A 6 8.84 29.79 -12.83
N PHE A 7 8.78 30.85 -12.01
CA PHE A 7 7.71 31.07 -11.06
C PHE A 7 6.51 31.86 -11.64
N SER A 8 6.64 32.42 -12.83
CA SER A 8 5.56 33.13 -13.52
C SER A 8 4.56 32.21 -14.22
N GLN A 9 4.89 30.92 -14.35
CA GLN A 9 4.03 29.93 -15.00
C GLN A 9 3.13 29.27 -13.93
N SER A 10 1.90 29.75 -13.82
CA SER A 10 0.91 29.30 -12.81
C SER A 10 0.72 27.79 -12.72
N GLY A 11 0.84 27.07 -13.83
CA GLY A 11 0.71 25.61 -13.85
C GLY A 11 1.85 24.86 -13.11
N ILE A 12 3.10 25.33 -13.24
CA ILE A 12 4.25 24.76 -12.54
C ILE A 12 4.13 25.03 -11.03
N LEU A 13 3.75 26.25 -10.64
CA LEU A 13 3.52 26.61 -9.24
C LEU A 13 2.42 25.76 -8.60
N ILE A 14 1.29 25.57 -9.28
CA ILE A 14 0.20 24.72 -8.79
C ILE A 14 0.69 23.28 -8.61
N THR A 15 1.47 22.76 -9.55
CA THR A 15 1.94 21.36 -9.46
C THR A 15 3.01 21.21 -8.39
N ILE A 16 3.95 22.15 -8.27
CA ILE A 16 4.92 22.16 -7.16
C ILE A 16 4.19 22.23 -5.82
N PHE A 17 3.17 23.08 -5.71
CA PHE A 17 2.34 23.19 -4.51
C PHE A 17 1.59 21.88 -4.21
N LEU A 18 0.99 21.25 -5.22
CA LEU A 18 0.30 19.96 -5.09
C LEU A 18 1.25 18.80 -4.71
N ILE A 19 2.54 18.91 -5.01
CA ILE A 19 3.55 17.94 -4.60
C ILE A 19 4.09 18.28 -3.19
N LEU A 20 4.51 19.53 -2.96
CA LEU A 20 5.18 19.94 -1.72
C LEU A 20 4.26 19.91 -0.50
N VAL A 21 2.99 20.32 -0.64
CA VAL A 21 2.06 20.34 0.50
C VAL A 21 1.81 18.93 1.04
N PRO A 22 1.50 17.92 0.23
CA PRO A 22 1.35 16.56 0.72
C PRO A 22 2.63 15.96 1.27
N LEU A 23 3.77 16.29 0.69
CA LEU A 23 5.07 15.85 1.18
C LEU A 23 5.39 16.48 2.54
N LEU A 24 5.05 17.76 2.72
CA LEU A 24 5.16 18.43 4.02
C LEU A 24 4.23 17.80 5.06
N ILE A 25 2.98 17.51 4.68
CA ILE A 25 2.03 16.79 5.54
C ILE A 25 2.58 15.40 5.90
N ALA A 26 3.09 14.66 4.91
CA ALA A 26 3.72 13.37 5.13
C ALA A 26 4.93 13.48 6.08
N ALA A 27 5.80 14.46 5.89
CA ALA A 27 6.95 14.71 6.76
C ALA A 27 6.52 15.02 8.21
N VAL A 28 5.48 15.83 8.40
CA VAL A 28 4.92 16.13 9.72
C VAL A 28 4.35 14.86 10.36
N LEU A 29 3.58 14.07 9.63
CA LEU A 29 3.05 12.78 10.11
C LEU A 29 4.18 11.81 10.48
N VAL A 30 5.26 11.78 9.67
CA VAL A 30 6.49 11.02 9.96
C VAL A 30 7.09 11.45 11.30
N MET A 31 7.27 12.75 11.52
CA MET A 31 7.84 13.25 12.78
C MET A 31 6.98 12.92 14.00
N ILE A 32 5.65 13.09 13.90
CA ILE A 32 4.72 12.72 14.96
C ILE A 32 4.81 11.22 15.27
N LYS A 33 4.86 10.38 14.21
CA LYS A 33 4.94 8.94 14.39
C LYS A 33 6.30 8.49 14.95
N ALA A 34 7.40 9.09 14.51
CA ALA A 34 8.74 8.85 15.06
C ALA A 34 8.76 9.17 16.56
N GLY A 35 8.21 10.32 16.97
CA GLY A 35 8.04 10.66 18.37
C GLY A 35 7.27 9.60 19.16
N ALA A 36 6.13 9.12 18.61
CA ALA A 36 5.33 8.07 19.23
C ALA A 36 6.09 6.73 19.33
N VAL A 37 6.87 6.36 18.31
CA VAL A 37 7.71 5.14 18.33
C VAL A 37 8.79 5.24 19.41
N ILE A 38 9.50 6.36 19.50
CA ILE A 38 10.52 6.60 20.53
C ILE A 38 9.90 6.56 21.93
N GLN A 39 8.74 7.19 22.11
CA GLN A 39 8.02 7.16 23.37
C GLN A 39 7.58 5.75 23.76
N ASN A 40 7.05 4.97 22.81
CA ASN A 40 6.66 3.58 23.03
C ASN A 40 7.86 2.68 23.33
N TYR A 41 9.01 2.91 22.68
CA TYR A 41 10.25 2.21 22.99
C TYR A 41 10.72 2.49 24.43
N ARG A 42 10.74 3.76 24.84
CA ARG A 42 11.09 4.16 26.22
C ARG A 42 10.13 3.54 27.24
N ARG A 43 8.84 3.52 26.95
CA ARG A 43 7.82 2.84 27.79
C ARG A 43 8.08 1.33 27.85
N GLY A 44 8.44 0.69 26.74
CA GLY A 44 8.80 -0.74 26.69
C GLY A 44 10.00 -1.07 27.57
N LEU A 45 11.03 -0.21 27.59
CA LEU A 45 12.19 -0.35 28.48
C LEU A 45 11.81 -0.18 29.95
N ALA A 46 10.97 0.83 30.27
CA ALA A 46 10.46 1.04 31.62
C ALA A 46 9.63 -0.16 32.11
N LEU A 47 8.80 -0.73 31.21
CA LEU A 47 8.01 -1.93 31.50
C LEU A 47 8.89 -3.16 31.75
N ALA A 48 9.95 -3.35 30.95
CA ALA A 48 10.90 -4.45 31.17
C ALA A 48 11.61 -4.34 32.53
N ALA A 49 12.01 -3.12 32.91
CA ALA A 49 12.59 -2.83 34.22
C ALA A 49 11.56 -3.08 35.34
N PHE A 50 10.32 -2.66 35.14
CA PHE A 50 9.22 -2.88 36.06
C PHE A 50 8.90 -4.37 36.26
N LYS A 51 8.79 -5.15 35.17
CA LYS A 51 8.60 -6.60 35.24
C LYS A 51 9.71 -7.29 36.01
N LYS A 52 10.96 -6.84 35.85
CA LYS A 52 12.10 -7.36 36.59
C LYS A 52 11.99 -7.04 38.08
N ARG A 53 11.46 -5.86 38.45
CA ARG A 53 11.24 -5.49 39.88
C ARG A 53 10.09 -6.29 40.49
N ILE A 54 8.95 -6.42 39.82
CA ILE A 54 7.80 -7.23 40.30
C ILE A 54 8.20 -8.68 40.52
N LYS A 55 8.98 -9.26 39.61
CA LYS A 55 9.43 -10.65 39.70
C LYS A 55 10.24 -10.93 40.96
N ASN A 56 10.85 -9.89 41.54
CA ASN A 56 11.69 -9.97 42.74
C ASN A 56 10.93 -9.61 44.04
N LEU A 57 9.62 -9.26 43.95
CA LEU A 57 8.79 -8.96 45.11
C LEU A 57 8.32 -10.24 45.79
N THR A 58 8.37 -10.27 47.08
CA THR A 58 7.75 -11.31 47.90
C THR A 58 6.21 -11.16 47.89
N PRO A 59 5.44 -12.23 48.12
CA PRO A 59 3.98 -12.12 48.24
C PRO A 59 3.52 -11.06 49.25
N SER A 60 4.22 -10.93 50.36
CA SER A 60 3.87 -9.94 51.39
C SER A 60 4.13 -8.50 50.96
N GLU A 61 5.15 -8.26 50.16
CA GLU A 61 5.40 -6.94 49.57
C GLU A 61 4.39 -6.58 48.49
N LEU A 62 3.90 -7.57 47.77
CA LEU A 62 2.85 -7.37 46.77
C LEU A 62 1.53 -6.98 47.45
N ASP A 63 1.15 -7.67 48.52
CA ASP A 63 -0.06 -7.37 49.32
C ASP A 63 0.03 -5.96 49.94
N GLN A 64 1.19 -5.57 50.46
CA GLN A 64 1.40 -4.22 51.01
C GLN A 64 1.25 -3.13 49.90
N LEU A 65 1.74 -3.40 48.71
CA LEU A 65 1.58 -2.48 47.57
C LEU A 65 0.12 -2.38 47.12
N GLN A 66 -0.63 -3.46 47.16
CA GLN A 66 -2.06 -3.47 46.82
C GLN A 66 -2.89 -2.71 47.85
N GLN A 67 -2.62 -2.92 49.13
CA GLN A 67 -3.27 -2.14 50.20
C GLN A 67 -2.98 -0.64 50.09
N ARG A 68 -1.75 -0.29 49.83
CA ARG A 68 -1.35 1.12 49.66
C ARG A 68 -1.97 1.76 48.41
N LYS A 69 -2.18 0.98 47.38
CA LYS A 69 -2.92 1.43 46.20
C LYS A 69 -4.37 1.76 46.56
N ALA A 70 -5.08 0.85 47.21
CA ALA A 70 -6.45 1.06 47.62
C ALA A 70 -6.62 2.27 48.53
N GLU A 71 -5.68 2.49 49.44
CA GLU A 71 -5.64 3.67 50.34
C GLU A 71 -5.47 4.97 49.54
N LEU A 72 -4.57 4.98 48.54
CA LEU A 72 -4.35 6.14 47.69
C LEU A 72 -5.52 6.43 46.78
N GLU A 73 -6.11 5.42 46.18
CA GLU A 73 -7.31 5.58 45.36
C GLU A 73 -8.49 6.12 46.16
N PHE A 74 -8.73 5.59 47.36
CA PHE A 74 -9.74 6.09 48.28
C PHE A 74 -9.49 7.57 48.65
N SER A 75 -8.24 7.91 48.93
CA SER A 75 -7.83 9.29 49.26
C SER A 75 -8.04 10.25 48.09
N LEU A 76 -7.77 9.81 46.85
CA LEU A 76 -7.93 10.62 45.63
C LEU A 76 -9.40 10.79 45.25
N GLN A 77 -10.25 9.79 45.46
CA GLN A 77 -11.69 9.89 45.22
C GLN A 77 -12.39 10.89 46.16
N HIS A 78 -11.84 11.09 47.36
CA HIS A 78 -12.40 12.01 48.37
C HIS A 78 -11.72 13.39 48.44
N ASN A 79 -10.78 13.64 47.55
CA ASN A 79 -10.04 14.91 47.52
C ASN A 79 -9.89 15.41 46.08
N GLU A 80 -10.78 16.31 45.65
CA GLU A 80 -10.78 16.89 44.30
C GLU A 80 -9.47 17.60 43.93
N LEU A 81 -8.64 17.98 44.93
CA LEU A 81 -7.35 18.60 44.71
C LEU A 81 -6.18 17.59 44.77
N GLY A 82 -6.45 16.32 44.97
CA GLY A 82 -5.46 15.27 45.21
C GLY A 82 -4.57 14.89 44.02
N GLY A 83 -4.91 15.35 42.81
CA GLY A 83 -4.15 15.03 41.61
C GLY A 83 -4.42 13.60 41.08
N THR A 84 -3.46 13.06 40.36
CA THR A 84 -3.53 11.71 39.78
C THR A 84 -2.73 10.71 40.59
N LEU A 85 -3.08 9.43 40.50
CA LEU A 85 -2.36 8.33 41.16
C LEU A 85 -0.86 8.33 40.79
N ALA A 86 -0.55 8.61 39.51
CA ALA A 86 0.81 8.76 39.01
C ALA A 86 1.61 9.89 39.71
N ALA A 87 0.94 10.99 40.07
CA ALA A 87 1.57 12.09 40.80
C ALA A 87 1.78 11.78 42.31
N ALA A 88 0.90 10.94 42.87
CA ALA A 88 0.97 10.52 44.27
C ALA A 88 1.96 9.38 44.52
N ASP A 89 2.25 8.58 43.49
CA ASP A 89 3.15 7.42 43.56
C ASP A 89 4.62 7.82 43.39
N LYS A 90 5.26 8.17 44.48
CA LYS A 90 6.70 8.49 44.50
C LYS A 90 7.63 7.33 44.12
N THR A 91 7.14 6.11 44.11
CA THR A 91 7.93 4.91 43.84
C THR A 91 7.82 4.46 42.37
N GLY A 92 6.80 4.92 41.66
CA GLY A 92 6.44 4.48 40.30
C GLY A 92 6.00 3.01 40.23
N LEU A 93 5.84 2.34 41.37
CA LEU A 93 5.42 0.94 41.44
C LEU A 93 3.90 0.81 41.45
N ILE A 94 3.22 1.72 42.15
CA ILE A 94 1.75 1.73 42.31
C ILE A 94 1.11 2.14 40.98
N ASP A 95 1.63 3.18 40.33
CA ASP A 95 1.23 3.61 38.99
C ASP A 95 1.46 2.49 37.97
N GLY A 96 2.57 1.78 38.09
CA GLY A 96 2.85 0.61 37.26
C GLY A 96 1.92 -0.59 37.51
N ILE A 97 1.37 -0.73 38.71
CA ILE A 97 0.35 -1.74 39.05
C ILE A 97 -1.02 -1.34 38.50
N ASP A 98 -1.29 -0.05 38.43
CA ASP A 98 -2.55 0.52 37.97
C ASP A 98 -2.67 0.59 36.45
N THR A 99 -1.58 0.50 35.75
CA THR A 99 -1.59 0.32 34.30
C THR A 99 -1.95 -1.11 33.90
N SER A 100 -2.71 -1.78 34.73
CA SER A 100 -3.46 -3.00 34.42
C SER A 100 -4.68 -2.65 33.55
N PRO A 101 -5.04 -3.40 32.70
CA PRO A 101 -4.48 -4.46 31.90
C PRO A 101 -3.28 -3.91 31.20
N GLY A 102 -2.67 -3.13 31.90
CA GLY A 102 -1.67 -2.16 31.65
C GLY A 102 -0.35 -2.67 31.30
N LEU A 103 -0.12 -3.85 31.30
CA LEU A 103 0.91 -4.48 30.48
C LEU A 103 0.71 -4.17 28.98
N HIS A 104 -0.32 -3.42 28.69
CA HIS A 104 -0.68 -2.79 27.43
C HIS A 104 0.20 -1.63 26.95
N PHE A 105 1.33 -1.34 27.56
CA PHE A 105 2.26 -0.36 26.98
C PHE A 105 2.73 -0.71 25.57
N ILE A 106 2.72 -2.00 25.25
CA ILE A 106 2.95 -2.50 23.89
C ILE A 106 1.62 -2.73 23.17
N GLU A 107 0.52 -2.89 23.91
CA GLU A 107 -0.82 -3.23 23.41
C GLU A 107 -1.72 -2.01 23.15
N THR A 108 -1.27 -0.78 23.38
CA THR A 108 -2.01 0.43 22.98
C THR A 108 -2.22 0.52 21.47
N LYS A 109 -1.52 -0.30 20.68
CA LYS A 109 -1.85 -0.51 19.28
C LYS A 109 -2.98 -1.54 19.20
N LYS A 110 -4.08 -1.13 18.59
CA LYS A 110 -5.27 -1.96 18.45
C LYS A 110 -4.89 -3.33 17.89
N ARG A 111 -5.21 -4.39 18.63
CA ARG A 111 -5.12 -5.76 18.15
C ARG A 111 -5.98 -5.93 16.90
N ALA A 112 -5.62 -6.84 16.02
CA ALA A 112 -6.54 -7.30 15.00
C ALA A 112 -7.84 -7.76 15.69
N GLN A 113 -8.97 -7.59 15.00
CA GLN A 113 -10.24 -8.08 15.53
C GLN A 113 -10.15 -9.60 15.75
N PRO A 114 -11.01 -10.19 16.61
CA PRO A 114 -11.01 -11.62 16.87
C PRO A 114 -10.93 -12.45 15.59
N LYS A 115 -10.27 -13.61 15.69
CA LYS A 115 -10.17 -14.59 14.61
C LYS A 115 -11.56 -14.87 14.04
N HIS A 116 -11.68 -14.78 12.72
CA HIS A 116 -12.91 -15.16 12.05
C HIS A 116 -13.02 -16.66 11.95
N ASP A 117 -14.22 -17.19 12.20
CA ASP A 117 -14.55 -18.55 11.83
C ASP A 117 -14.69 -18.63 10.30
N MET A 118 -13.70 -19.23 9.66
CA MET A 118 -13.57 -19.32 8.21
C MET A 118 -13.20 -20.76 7.82
N PRO A 119 -13.70 -21.25 6.67
CA PRO A 119 -13.29 -22.55 6.16
C PRO A 119 -11.76 -22.62 6.00
N ALA A 120 -11.15 -23.66 6.55
CA ALA A 120 -9.69 -23.82 6.59
C ALA A 120 -9.04 -23.84 5.20
N ASP A 121 -9.72 -24.39 4.20
CA ASP A 121 -9.28 -24.42 2.81
C ASP A 121 -9.29 -23.02 2.16
N LEU A 122 -10.24 -22.15 2.52
CA LEU A 122 -10.24 -20.74 2.08
C LEU A 122 -9.11 -19.96 2.76
N VAL A 123 -8.89 -20.13 4.05
CA VAL A 123 -7.75 -19.54 4.76
C VAL A 123 -6.43 -19.97 4.09
N ARG A 124 -6.28 -21.25 3.81
CA ARG A 124 -5.11 -21.80 3.12
C ARG A 124 -4.92 -21.18 1.72
N LEU A 125 -6.00 -21.09 0.92
CA LEU A 125 -5.95 -20.49 -0.40
C LEU A 125 -5.47 -19.03 -0.34
N VAL A 126 -6.07 -18.20 0.51
CA VAL A 126 -5.70 -16.79 0.68
C VAL A 126 -4.24 -16.65 1.14
N THR A 127 -3.82 -17.49 2.11
CA THR A 127 -2.44 -17.49 2.60
C THR A 127 -1.44 -17.80 1.48
N TRP A 128 -1.75 -18.77 0.59
CA TRP A 128 -0.90 -19.09 -0.56
C TRP A 128 -0.81 -17.94 -1.57
N TYR A 129 -1.95 -17.26 -1.87
CA TYR A 129 -1.93 -16.07 -2.73
C TYR A 129 -1.01 -14.99 -2.17
N LEU A 130 -1.17 -14.68 -0.88
CA LEU A 130 -0.39 -13.63 -0.25
C LEU A 130 1.09 -14.02 -0.10
N GLY A 131 1.38 -15.30 0.17
CA GLY A 131 2.75 -15.82 0.21
C GLY A 131 3.46 -15.70 -1.14
N CYS A 132 2.81 -16.09 -2.25
CA CYS A 132 3.33 -15.90 -3.60
C CYS A 132 3.53 -14.42 -3.91
N ALA A 133 2.57 -13.57 -3.54
CA ALA A 133 2.68 -12.13 -3.76
C ALA A 133 3.87 -11.53 -3.00
N VAL A 134 4.09 -11.90 -1.74
CA VAL A 134 5.26 -11.46 -0.95
C VAL A 134 6.58 -11.89 -1.62
N PHE A 135 6.65 -13.11 -2.15
CA PHE A 135 7.81 -13.57 -2.91
C PHE A 135 8.07 -12.65 -4.12
N TRP A 136 7.03 -12.37 -4.93
CA TRP A 136 7.17 -11.51 -6.09
C TRP A 136 7.49 -10.05 -5.74
N LEU A 137 7.02 -9.54 -4.59
CA LEU A 137 7.42 -8.23 -4.08
C LEU A 137 8.92 -8.19 -3.85
N VAL A 138 9.45 -9.13 -3.07
CA VAL A 138 10.88 -9.18 -2.74
C VAL A 138 11.73 -9.41 -3.99
N PHE A 139 11.35 -10.35 -4.85
CA PHE A 139 12.06 -10.61 -6.11
C PHE A 139 12.05 -9.39 -7.03
N GLY A 140 10.87 -8.88 -7.35
CA GLY A 140 10.73 -7.76 -8.29
C GLY A 140 11.45 -6.49 -7.80
N THR A 141 11.39 -6.21 -6.51
CA THR A 141 12.07 -5.03 -5.95
C THR A 141 13.57 -5.24 -5.76
N THR A 142 14.07 -6.48 -5.61
CA THR A 142 15.50 -6.78 -5.69
C THR A 142 16.05 -6.46 -7.07
N VAL A 143 15.32 -6.83 -8.13
CA VAL A 143 15.67 -6.44 -9.50
C VAL A 143 15.60 -4.92 -9.66
N GLY A 144 14.58 -4.27 -9.09
CA GLY A 144 14.41 -2.81 -9.14
C GLY A 144 15.55 -2.06 -8.44
N GLU A 145 15.99 -2.53 -7.29
CA GLU A 145 17.14 -1.95 -6.57
C GLU A 145 18.42 -2.08 -7.38
N TYR A 146 18.66 -3.25 -7.94
CA TYR A 146 19.82 -3.45 -8.82
C TYR A 146 19.82 -2.50 -10.03
N LEU A 147 18.65 -2.25 -10.63
CA LEU A 147 18.49 -1.26 -11.69
C LEU A 147 18.76 0.18 -11.18
N GLY A 148 18.31 0.49 -9.97
CA GLY A 148 18.59 1.79 -9.32
C GLY A 148 20.08 2.04 -9.15
N ILE A 149 20.83 1.03 -8.70
CA ILE A 149 22.29 1.07 -8.54
C ILE A 149 22.98 1.30 -9.89
N LYS A 150 22.51 0.66 -10.98
CA LYS A 150 23.08 0.84 -12.33
C LYS A 150 23.05 2.29 -12.85
N PHE A 151 22.14 3.15 -12.40
CA PHE A 151 22.17 4.57 -12.74
C PHE A 151 23.35 5.31 -12.10
N SER A 152 23.79 4.87 -10.93
CA SER A 152 24.94 5.46 -10.22
C SER A 152 26.26 4.75 -10.53
N ALA A 153 26.19 3.46 -10.88
CA ALA A 153 27.34 2.61 -11.21
C ALA A 153 27.00 1.75 -12.47
N PRO A 154 27.00 2.38 -13.68
CA PRO A 154 26.57 1.70 -14.90
C PRO A 154 27.44 0.49 -15.26
N ASP A 155 28.72 0.49 -14.87
CA ASP A 155 29.70 -0.55 -15.15
C ASP A 155 29.81 -1.62 -14.05
N ILE A 156 28.79 -1.75 -13.19
CA ILE A 156 28.79 -2.72 -12.08
C ILE A 156 28.88 -4.18 -12.57
N ASP A 157 28.40 -4.44 -13.77
CA ASP A 157 28.52 -5.72 -14.47
C ASP A 157 28.53 -5.53 -16.00
N HIS A 158 28.98 -6.58 -16.70
CA HIS A 158 28.94 -6.70 -18.16
C HIS A 158 28.18 -7.94 -18.63
N VAL A 159 27.27 -8.44 -17.79
CA VAL A 159 26.50 -9.66 -18.06
C VAL A 159 25.30 -9.34 -18.96
N PRO A 160 25.22 -9.88 -20.20
CA PRO A 160 24.19 -9.50 -21.17
C PRO A 160 22.75 -9.71 -20.69
N TRP A 161 22.47 -10.79 -19.93
CA TRP A 161 21.13 -11.09 -19.42
C TRP A 161 20.74 -10.28 -18.17
N LEU A 162 21.72 -9.56 -17.54
CA LEU A 162 21.49 -8.56 -16.50
C LEU A 162 21.46 -7.11 -17.04
N SER A 163 21.43 -6.93 -18.36
CA SER A 163 21.34 -5.61 -18.96
C SER A 163 20.10 -4.85 -18.50
N PHE A 164 20.18 -3.52 -18.41
CA PHE A 164 19.08 -2.66 -18.00
C PHE A 164 17.82 -2.90 -18.83
N GLY A 165 17.96 -3.02 -20.15
CA GLY A 165 16.82 -3.25 -21.06
C GLY A 165 16.09 -4.56 -20.85
N ARG A 166 16.75 -5.60 -20.32
CA ARG A 166 16.11 -6.88 -19.97
C ARG A 166 15.52 -6.86 -18.56
N LEU A 167 16.24 -6.29 -17.59
CA LEU A 167 15.81 -6.29 -16.20
C LEU A 167 14.72 -5.26 -15.90
N ARG A 168 14.66 -4.11 -16.60
CA ARG A 168 13.60 -3.13 -16.38
C ARG A 168 12.20 -3.74 -16.56
N PRO A 169 11.88 -4.39 -17.68
CA PRO A 169 10.59 -5.07 -17.82
C PRO A 169 10.41 -6.24 -16.84
N VAL A 170 11.48 -6.93 -16.42
CA VAL A 170 11.37 -7.95 -15.36
C VAL A 170 10.89 -7.30 -14.05
N HIS A 171 11.51 -6.18 -13.64
CA HIS A 171 11.08 -5.45 -12.45
C HIS A 171 9.62 -5.03 -12.55
N THR A 172 9.25 -4.33 -13.62
CA THR A 172 7.90 -3.78 -13.74
C THR A 172 6.84 -4.87 -13.77
N ASN A 173 7.03 -5.94 -14.55
CA ASN A 173 6.06 -7.02 -14.65
C ASN A 173 5.99 -7.89 -13.37
N ALA A 174 7.12 -8.12 -12.68
CA ALA A 174 7.12 -8.87 -11.42
C ALA A 174 6.34 -8.13 -10.31
N VAL A 175 6.49 -6.80 -10.20
CA VAL A 175 5.74 -6.03 -9.19
C VAL A 175 4.29 -5.80 -9.59
N PHE A 176 3.98 -5.67 -10.89
CA PHE A 176 2.61 -5.50 -11.39
C PHE A 176 1.81 -6.81 -11.35
N TRP A 177 2.25 -7.80 -12.14
CA TRP A 177 1.51 -9.03 -12.32
C TRP A 177 1.77 -10.05 -11.20
N GLY A 178 3.00 -10.04 -10.64
CA GLY A 178 3.37 -10.93 -9.54
C GLY A 178 2.90 -10.40 -8.18
N TRP A 179 3.40 -9.24 -7.73
CA TRP A 179 3.05 -8.71 -6.40
C TRP A 179 1.62 -8.21 -6.33
N ALA A 180 1.32 -7.12 -7.03
CA ALA A 180 0.07 -6.41 -6.82
C ALA A 180 -1.15 -7.21 -7.28
N SER A 181 -1.09 -7.84 -8.47
CA SER A 181 -2.23 -8.60 -9.01
C SER A 181 -2.54 -9.84 -8.19
N ILE A 182 -1.52 -10.63 -7.81
CA ILE A 182 -1.72 -11.85 -7.02
C ILE A 182 -2.24 -11.50 -5.62
N ALA A 183 -1.71 -10.43 -4.99
CA ALA A 183 -2.20 -9.96 -3.69
C ALA A 183 -3.67 -9.52 -3.76
N MET A 184 -4.04 -8.70 -4.75
CA MET A 184 -5.42 -8.22 -4.93
C MET A 184 -6.41 -9.38 -5.13
N VAL A 185 -6.07 -10.32 -6.00
CA VAL A 185 -6.92 -11.50 -6.25
C VAL A 185 -7.06 -12.35 -4.98
N GLY A 186 -5.97 -12.58 -4.25
CA GLY A 186 -5.99 -13.30 -2.98
C GLY A 186 -6.89 -12.64 -1.93
N LEU A 187 -6.77 -11.31 -1.78
CA LEU A 187 -7.63 -10.53 -0.88
C LEU A 187 -9.10 -10.57 -1.31
N ALA A 188 -9.38 -10.58 -2.61
CA ALA A 188 -10.75 -10.66 -3.12
C ALA A 188 -11.38 -12.04 -2.90
N TYR A 189 -10.61 -13.13 -2.91
CA TYR A 189 -11.11 -14.45 -2.50
C TYR A 189 -11.62 -14.46 -1.05
N TYR A 190 -11.10 -13.57 -0.21
CA TYR A 190 -11.66 -13.34 1.13
C TYR A 190 -12.86 -12.37 1.10
N VAL A 191 -12.75 -11.22 0.43
CA VAL A 191 -13.74 -10.13 0.48
C VAL A 191 -15.06 -10.54 -0.18
N VAL A 192 -15.01 -11.09 -1.41
CA VAL A 192 -16.22 -11.40 -2.19
C VAL A 192 -17.20 -12.33 -1.45
N PRO A 193 -16.80 -13.50 -0.93
CA PRO A 193 -17.72 -14.35 -0.18
C PRO A 193 -18.22 -13.68 1.11
N ARG A 194 -17.40 -12.85 1.77
CA ARG A 194 -17.77 -12.14 3.00
C ARG A 194 -18.87 -11.11 2.77
N VAL A 195 -18.74 -10.25 1.75
CA VAL A 195 -19.76 -9.23 1.46
C VAL A 195 -21.02 -9.82 0.83
N CYS A 196 -20.92 -11.02 0.27
CA CYS A 196 -22.08 -11.79 -0.23
C CYS A 196 -22.76 -12.63 0.85
N ASN A 197 -22.13 -12.81 2.01
CA ASN A 197 -22.52 -13.79 3.02
C ASN A 197 -22.82 -15.17 2.39
N ALA A 198 -21.93 -15.63 1.53
CA ALA A 198 -22.06 -16.87 0.77
C ALA A 198 -20.68 -17.52 0.59
N ALA A 199 -20.63 -18.85 0.57
CA ALA A 199 -19.41 -19.58 0.29
C ALA A 199 -18.93 -19.32 -1.16
N ILE A 200 -17.60 -19.32 -1.37
CA ILE A 200 -17.02 -19.24 -2.72
C ILE A 200 -17.53 -20.38 -3.60
N HIS A 201 -17.87 -20.10 -4.84
CA HIS A 201 -18.53 -21.08 -5.72
C HIS A 201 -17.72 -22.36 -5.89
N ARG A 202 -16.42 -22.24 -6.23
CA ARG A 202 -15.51 -23.38 -6.34
C ARG A 202 -14.09 -23.01 -5.86
N ILE A 203 -13.72 -23.49 -4.70
CA ILE A 203 -12.40 -23.22 -4.12
C ILE A 203 -11.23 -23.72 -4.99
N LYS A 204 -11.39 -24.87 -5.65
CA LYS A 204 -10.39 -25.46 -6.56
C LYS A 204 -10.02 -24.51 -7.71
N TRP A 205 -10.98 -23.73 -8.21
CA TRP A 205 -10.72 -22.75 -9.24
C TRP A 205 -9.80 -21.63 -8.77
N GLY A 206 -9.87 -21.28 -7.48
CA GLY A 206 -8.91 -20.37 -6.87
C GLY A 206 -7.48 -20.88 -6.95
N TYR A 207 -7.25 -22.17 -6.70
CA TYR A 207 -5.92 -22.79 -6.84
C TYR A 207 -5.46 -22.86 -8.29
N TYR A 208 -6.35 -23.16 -9.24
CA TYR A 208 -6.00 -23.13 -10.67
C TYR A 208 -5.63 -21.72 -11.14
N THR A 209 -6.37 -20.71 -10.69
CA THR A 209 -6.00 -19.32 -10.96
C THR A 209 -4.64 -18.97 -10.36
N LEU A 210 -4.39 -19.32 -9.09
CA LEU A 210 -3.10 -19.05 -8.46
C LEU A 210 -1.94 -19.67 -9.24
N LEU A 211 -2.10 -20.92 -9.69
CA LEU A 211 -1.11 -21.60 -10.52
C LEU A 211 -0.92 -20.88 -11.87
N ALA A 212 -2.00 -20.52 -12.56
CA ALA A 212 -1.94 -19.84 -13.85
C ALA A 212 -1.25 -18.46 -13.75
N LEU A 213 -1.58 -17.67 -12.73
CA LEU A 213 -0.96 -16.34 -12.53
C LEU A 213 0.54 -16.48 -12.25
N ASN A 214 0.94 -17.38 -11.35
CA ASN A 214 2.36 -17.60 -11.06
C ASN A 214 3.11 -18.17 -12.27
N ALA A 215 2.53 -19.14 -12.98
CA ALA A 215 3.14 -19.70 -14.20
C ALA A 215 3.38 -18.61 -15.25
N ALA A 216 2.42 -17.72 -15.47
CA ALA A 216 2.58 -16.61 -16.40
C ALA A 216 3.71 -15.67 -15.98
N VAL A 217 3.79 -15.29 -14.69
CA VAL A 217 4.85 -14.38 -14.22
C VAL A 217 6.23 -15.06 -14.29
N VAL A 218 6.35 -16.34 -13.95
CA VAL A 218 7.61 -17.10 -14.08
C VAL A 218 8.05 -17.18 -15.53
N LEU A 219 7.17 -17.64 -16.43
CA LEU A 219 7.48 -17.77 -17.85
C LEU A 219 7.81 -16.42 -18.48
N GLY A 220 7.04 -15.38 -18.15
CA GLY A 220 7.29 -14.02 -18.62
C GLY A 220 8.64 -13.49 -18.13
N THR A 221 8.99 -13.69 -16.86
CA THR A 221 10.30 -13.32 -16.31
C THR A 221 11.44 -14.00 -17.07
N LEU A 222 11.35 -15.31 -17.30
CA LEU A 222 12.36 -16.05 -18.05
C LEU A 222 12.49 -15.56 -19.50
N GLN A 223 11.36 -15.28 -20.18
CA GLN A 223 11.36 -14.73 -21.55
C GLN A 223 12.06 -13.36 -21.59
N LEU A 224 11.74 -12.46 -20.66
CA LEU A 224 12.32 -11.11 -20.62
C LEU A 224 13.83 -11.16 -20.34
N MET A 225 14.28 -12.02 -19.43
CA MET A 225 15.71 -12.23 -19.18
C MET A 225 16.43 -12.84 -20.38
N ALA A 226 15.76 -13.71 -21.14
CA ALA A 226 16.28 -14.24 -22.40
C ALA A 226 16.29 -13.19 -23.53
N GLY A 227 15.66 -12.02 -23.34
CA GLY A 227 15.55 -10.98 -24.36
C GLY A 227 14.36 -11.14 -25.30
N VAL A 228 13.42 -12.04 -24.98
CA VAL A 228 12.17 -12.25 -25.74
C VAL A 228 11.07 -11.40 -25.13
N ASN A 229 10.52 -10.46 -25.91
CA ASN A 229 9.43 -9.58 -25.49
C ASN A 229 8.44 -9.30 -26.62
N ASN A 230 7.32 -8.67 -26.29
CA ASN A 230 6.25 -8.34 -27.22
C ASN A 230 6.39 -6.93 -27.83
N GLY A 231 7.61 -6.54 -28.24
CA GLY A 231 7.84 -5.26 -28.93
C GLY A 231 8.04 -4.03 -28.03
N GLY A 232 8.21 -4.21 -26.72
CA GLY A 232 8.62 -3.13 -25.80
C GLY A 232 7.50 -2.16 -25.36
N GLY A 233 6.24 -2.48 -25.59
CA GLY A 233 5.12 -1.73 -25.01
C GLY A 233 5.09 -1.88 -23.50
N GLU A 234 5.07 -0.76 -22.75
CA GLU A 234 5.14 -0.77 -21.28
C GLU A 234 3.97 -1.55 -20.66
N TYR A 235 4.30 -2.48 -19.73
CA TYR A 235 3.38 -3.45 -19.10
C TYR A 235 2.78 -4.48 -20.07
N ARG A 236 3.15 -4.46 -21.37
CA ARG A 236 2.76 -5.37 -22.43
C ARG A 236 3.96 -6.15 -22.97
N GLU A 237 5.02 -6.25 -22.19
CA GLU A 237 6.26 -6.90 -22.63
C GLU A 237 6.16 -8.42 -22.70
N TYR A 238 5.24 -9.06 -21.95
CA TYR A 238 4.99 -10.50 -22.06
C TYR A 238 4.45 -10.86 -23.45
N THR A 239 4.88 -11.98 -24.00
CA THR A 239 4.33 -12.49 -25.24
C THR A 239 2.88 -12.93 -25.05
N TRP A 240 2.09 -12.94 -26.13
CA TRP A 240 0.66 -13.27 -26.07
C TRP A 240 0.36 -14.65 -25.43
N PRO A 241 1.16 -15.75 -25.62
CA PRO A 241 0.86 -17.02 -24.97
C PRO A 241 0.95 -16.93 -23.43
N VAL A 242 1.94 -16.19 -22.92
CA VAL A 242 2.10 -15.96 -21.47
C VAL A 242 0.94 -15.14 -20.93
N MET A 243 0.57 -14.07 -21.63
CA MET A 243 -0.56 -13.24 -21.21
C MET A 243 -1.91 -13.97 -21.33
N ALA A 244 -2.04 -14.90 -22.26
CA ALA A 244 -3.21 -15.77 -22.37
C ALA A 244 -3.37 -16.70 -21.15
N ILE A 245 -2.27 -17.24 -20.62
CA ILE A 245 -2.29 -18.03 -19.38
C ILE A 245 -2.76 -17.15 -18.20
N PHE A 246 -2.23 -15.93 -18.09
CA PHE A 246 -2.63 -14.97 -17.07
C PHE A 246 -4.12 -14.61 -17.21
N GLY A 247 -4.55 -14.23 -18.41
CA GLY A 247 -5.94 -13.90 -18.72
C GLY A 247 -6.91 -15.05 -18.48
N GLY A 248 -6.51 -16.28 -18.76
CA GLY A 248 -7.28 -17.49 -18.44
C GLY A 248 -7.52 -17.66 -16.93
N GLY A 249 -6.51 -17.39 -16.10
CA GLY A 249 -6.64 -17.35 -14.65
C GLY A 249 -7.61 -16.25 -14.18
N ILE A 250 -7.51 -15.05 -14.74
CA ILE A 250 -8.42 -13.94 -14.43
C ILE A 250 -9.87 -14.26 -14.87
N LEU A 251 -10.05 -14.84 -16.04
CA LEU A 251 -11.38 -15.26 -16.52
C LEU A 251 -12.03 -16.29 -15.59
N LEU A 252 -11.25 -17.27 -15.13
CA LEU A 252 -11.71 -18.27 -14.17
C LEU A 252 -12.10 -17.63 -12.83
N THR A 253 -11.34 -16.65 -12.36
CA THR A 253 -11.66 -15.86 -11.15
C THR A 253 -12.93 -15.04 -11.34
N LEU A 254 -13.07 -14.34 -12.45
CA LEU A 254 -14.28 -13.56 -12.77
C LEU A 254 -15.53 -14.44 -12.72
N PHE A 255 -15.48 -15.60 -13.38
CA PHE A 255 -16.60 -16.53 -13.38
C PHE A 255 -16.91 -17.07 -11.98
N ASN A 256 -15.87 -17.40 -11.19
CA ASN A 256 -16.01 -17.85 -9.81
C ASN A 256 -16.69 -16.80 -8.93
N PHE A 257 -16.30 -15.53 -9.07
CA PHE A 257 -16.88 -14.42 -8.31
C PHE A 257 -18.31 -14.10 -8.74
N ILE A 258 -18.60 -14.06 -10.04
CA ILE A 258 -19.98 -13.84 -10.53
C ILE A 258 -20.92 -14.94 -9.99
N ARG A 259 -20.49 -16.21 -10.01
CA ARG A 259 -21.28 -17.32 -9.46
C ARG A 259 -21.44 -17.24 -7.94
N THR A 260 -20.44 -16.72 -7.21
CA THR A 260 -20.53 -16.46 -5.78
C THR A 260 -21.52 -15.33 -5.48
N ILE A 261 -21.42 -14.22 -6.21
CA ILE A 261 -22.32 -13.07 -6.08
C ILE A 261 -23.78 -13.45 -6.42
N ALA A 262 -23.97 -14.30 -7.44
CA ALA A 262 -25.31 -14.79 -7.82
C ALA A 262 -25.97 -15.63 -6.70
N ARG A 263 -25.17 -16.22 -5.81
CA ARG A 263 -25.64 -17.02 -4.65
C ARG A 263 -25.67 -16.22 -3.34
N ARG A 264 -25.47 -14.90 -3.40
CA ARG A 264 -25.47 -14.06 -2.21
C ARG A 264 -26.78 -14.19 -1.44
N THR A 265 -26.68 -14.13 -0.12
CA THR A 265 -27.83 -14.04 0.79
C THR A 265 -28.10 -12.59 1.21
N THR A 266 -27.20 -11.67 0.90
CA THR A 266 -27.39 -10.24 1.13
C THR A 266 -28.35 -9.65 0.10
N LYS A 267 -29.20 -8.71 0.55
CA LYS A 267 -30.21 -8.08 -0.32
C LYS A 267 -29.56 -7.29 -1.46
N GLU A 268 -28.52 -6.52 -1.16
CA GLU A 268 -27.83 -5.68 -2.12
C GLU A 268 -26.46 -6.22 -2.47
N ILE A 269 -25.95 -5.86 -3.65
CA ILE A 269 -24.57 -6.09 -4.04
C ILE A 269 -23.74 -4.92 -3.49
N TYR A 270 -22.89 -5.19 -2.51
CA TYR A 270 -22.06 -4.17 -1.89
C TYR A 270 -21.05 -3.56 -2.88
N VAL A 271 -20.74 -2.29 -2.72
CA VAL A 271 -19.91 -1.49 -3.64
C VAL A 271 -18.54 -2.14 -3.92
N SER A 272 -17.91 -2.83 -2.98
CA SER A 272 -16.65 -3.57 -3.20
C SER A 272 -16.75 -4.55 -4.36
N ASN A 273 -17.88 -5.28 -4.48
CA ASN A 273 -18.07 -6.23 -5.58
C ASN A 273 -18.20 -5.54 -6.93
N TRP A 274 -18.77 -4.34 -7.00
CA TRP A 274 -18.85 -3.57 -8.23
C TRP A 274 -17.46 -3.22 -8.74
N TYR A 275 -16.62 -2.68 -7.86
CA TYR A 275 -15.24 -2.32 -8.16
C TYR A 275 -14.40 -3.54 -8.58
N ILE A 276 -14.45 -4.64 -7.81
CA ILE A 276 -13.66 -5.85 -8.06
C ILE A 276 -14.06 -6.53 -9.38
N VAL A 277 -15.37 -6.73 -9.62
CA VAL A 277 -15.85 -7.40 -10.83
C VAL A 277 -15.57 -6.55 -12.06
N SER A 278 -15.80 -5.24 -11.99
CA SER A 278 -15.49 -4.34 -13.11
C SER A 278 -14.00 -4.34 -13.43
N ALA A 279 -13.11 -4.32 -12.42
CA ALA A 279 -11.67 -4.39 -12.64
C ALA A 279 -11.24 -5.68 -13.39
N LEU A 280 -11.79 -6.84 -13.00
CA LEU A 280 -11.56 -8.10 -13.71
C LEU A 280 -12.05 -8.04 -15.17
N MET A 281 -13.22 -7.46 -15.40
CA MET A 281 -13.78 -7.31 -16.76
C MET A 281 -12.92 -6.38 -17.62
N PHE A 282 -12.55 -5.21 -17.11
CA PHE A 282 -11.73 -4.25 -17.85
C PHE A 282 -10.36 -4.81 -18.21
N LEU A 283 -9.72 -5.55 -17.28
CA LEU A 283 -8.44 -6.20 -17.58
C LEU A 283 -8.56 -7.20 -18.72
N LEU A 284 -9.59 -8.05 -18.71
CA LEU A 284 -9.81 -9.04 -19.78
C LEU A 284 -10.05 -8.38 -21.12
N VAL A 285 -10.89 -7.34 -21.17
CA VAL A 285 -11.20 -6.61 -22.40
C VAL A 285 -9.94 -5.94 -22.96
N ILE A 286 -9.21 -5.18 -22.14
CA ILE A 286 -8.05 -4.44 -22.62
C ILE A 286 -6.87 -5.36 -22.98
N ALA A 287 -6.69 -6.47 -22.25
CA ALA A 287 -5.68 -7.47 -22.60
C ALA A 287 -6.01 -8.14 -23.94
N PHE A 288 -7.26 -8.51 -24.17
CA PHE A 288 -7.68 -9.03 -25.46
C PHE A 288 -7.41 -8.03 -26.59
N VAL A 289 -7.87 -6.78 -26.45
CA VAL A 289 -7.64 -5.72 -27.44
C VAL A 289 -6.15 -5.50 -27.70
N ALA A 290 -5.34 -5.43 -26.64
CA ALA A 290 -3.92 -5.12 -26.75
C ALA A 290 -3.07 -6.23 -27.36
N TYR A 291 -3.50 -7.49 -27.24
CA TYR A 291 -2.76 -8.64 -27.78
C TYR A 291 -3.35 -9.19 -29.08
N PHE A 292 -4.48 -8.65 -29.55
CA PHE A 292 -5.06 -9.08 -30.81
C PHE A 292 -4.34 -8.44 -32.00
N PRO A 293 -3.72 -9.21 -32.90
CA PRO A 293 -2.80 -8.65 -33.90
C PRO A 293 -3.47 -7.82 -35.00
N ALA A 294 -4.77 -7.95 -35.20
CA ALA A 294 -5.46 -7.34 -36.37
C ALA A 294 -5.43 -5.81 -36.40
N TRP A 295 -5.28 -5.15 -35.25
CA TRP A 295 -5.24 -3.66 -35.15
C TRP A 295 -3.95 -3.11 -34.57
N GLN A 296 -2.89 -3.93 -34.47
CA GLN A 296 -1.59 -3.50 -33.95
C GLN A 296 -0.67 -3.02 -35.09
N ASN A 297 -1.09 -2.00 -35.84
CA ASN A 297 -0.34 -1.45 -36.95
C ASN A 297 -0.23 0.07 -36.84
N GLY A 298 0.99 0.60 -36.90
CA GLY A 298 1.26 2.03 -36.95
C GLY A 298 0.61 2.82 -35.80
N LEU A 299 -0.15 3.86 -36.12
CA LEU A 299 -0.84 4.69 -35.12
C LEU A 299 -1.85 3.90 -34.29
N GLY A 300 -2.48 2.88 -34.84
CA GLY A 300 -3.39 1.99 -34.11
C GLY A 300 -2.71 1.33 -32.92
N GLU A 301 -1.49 0.82 -33.12
CA GLU A 301 -0.71 0.22 -32.03
C GLU A 301 -0.37 1.23 -30.93
N THR A 302 0.04 2.44 -31.29
CA THR A 302 0.33 3.52 -30.32
C THR A 302 -0.90 3.87 -29.49
N ILE A 303 -2.07 4.00 -30.12
CA ILE A 303 -3.33 4.29 -29.43
C ILE A 303 -3.70 3.17 -28.48
N ILE A 304 -3.65 1.92 -28.94
CA ILE A 304 -3.96 0.74 -28.13
C ILE A 304 -3.00 0.61 -26.96
N GLN A 305 -1.69 0.86 -27.17
CA GLN A 305 -0.70 0.85 -26.11
C GLN A 305 -0.99 1.89 -25.03
N GLY A 306 -1.43 3.09 -25.40
CA GLY A 306 -1.85 4.11 -24.44
C GLY A 306 -3.02 3.65 -23.58
N TYR A 307 -4.05 3.09 -24.22
CA TYR A 307 -5.21 2.54 -23.52
C TYR A 307 -4.84 1.34 -22.65
N TYR A 308 -4.01 0.42 -23.13
CA TYR A 308 -3.58 -0.74 -22.35
C TYR A 308 -2.84 -0.34 -21.08
N MET A 309 -1.84 0.52 -21.21
CA MET A 309 -1.04 0.99 -20.09
C MET A 309 -1.93 1.68 -19.04
N HIS A 310 -2.80 2.57 -19.50
CA HIS A 310 -3.67 3.34 -18.61
C HIS A 310 -4.76 2.49 -17.97
N GLN A 311 -5.44 1.63 -18.73
CA GLN A 311 -6.46 0.72 -18.20
C GLN A 311 -5.84 -0.29 -17.22
N GLY A 312 -4.60 -0.73 -17.45
CA GLY A 312 -3.84 -1.55 -16.51
C GLY A 312 -3.64 -0.85 -15.17
N VAL A 313 -3.23 0.42 -15.17
CA VAL A 313 -3.00 1.16 -13.91
C VAL A 313 -4.31 1.56 -13.22
N GLY A 314 -5.27 2.12 -13.96
CA GLY A 314 -6.45 2.73 -13.33
C GLY A 314 -7.67 1.82 -13.24
N MET A 315 -7.92 0.99 -14.26
CA MET A 315 -9.10 0.12 -14.25
C MET A 315 -8.80 -1.27 -13.67
N TRP A 316 -7.55 -1.73 -13.70
CA TRP A 316 -7.17 -2.94 -13.00
C TRP A 316 -6.70 -2.64 -11.57
N PHE A 317 -5.56 -1.97 -11.40
CA PHE A 317 -4.97 -1.78 -10.07
C PHE A 317 -5.77 -0.83 -9.19
N MET A 318 -6.04 0.38 -9.67
CA MET A 318 -6.71 1.39 -8.83
C MET A 318 -8.15 0.99 -8.52
N LEU A 319 -8.94 0.62 -9.53
CA LEU A 319 -10.34 0.24 -9.33
C LEU A 319 -10.46 -0.95 -8.37
N PHE A 320 -9.63 -1.99 -8.57
CA PHE A 320 -9.61 -3.17 -7.71
C PHE A 320 -9.23 -2.82 -6.25
N CYS A 321 -8.15 -2.04 -6.10
CA CYS A 321 -7.64 -1.64 -4.78
C CYS A 321 -8.67 -0.80 -4.00
N LEU A 322 -9.36 0.13 -4.69
CA LEU A 322 -10.46 0.90 -4.08
C LEU A 322 -11.62 -0.01 -3.66
N GLY A 323 -11.94 -1.04 -4.45
CA GLY A 323 -12.93 -2.05 -4.06
C GLY A 323 -12.57 -2.76 -2.75
N LEU A 324 -11.30 -3.12 -2.57
CA LEU A 324 -10.78 -3.67 -1.32
C LEU A 324 -10.82 -2.63 -0.18
N MET A 325 -10.51 -1.36 -0.48
CA MET A 325 -10.54 -0.26 0.49
C MET A 325 -11.93 -0.06 1.09
N TYR A 326 -12.99 -0.11 0.27
CA TYR A 326 -14.38 -0.02 0.71
C TYR A 326 -14.79 -1.14 1.67
N TYR A 327 -14.09 -2.26 1.67
CA TYR A 327 -14.29 -3.33 2.64
C TYR A 327 -13.39 -3.17 3.88
N PHE A 328 -12.08 -3.07 3.69
CA PHE A 328 -11.13 -3.18 4.79
C PHE A 328 -11.09 -1.96 5.72
N LEU A 329 -11.20 -0.74 5.19
CA LEU A 329 -11.14 0.48 5.99
C LEU A 329 -12.30 0.57 7.00
N PRO A 330 -13.58 0.39 6.59
CA PRO A 330 -14.70 0.33 7.53
C PRO A 330 -14.54 -0.76 8.60
N GLN A 331 -14.07 -1.94 8.21
CA GLN A 331 -13.81 -3.04 9.12
C GLN A 331 -12.73 -2.71 10.14
N GLN A 332 -11.64 -2.07 9.71
CA GLN A 332 -10.54 -1.70 10.61
C GLN A 332 -10.91 -0.59 11.58
N LEU A 333 -11.74 0.35 11.15
CA LEU A 333 -12.26 1.43 12.00
C LEU A 333 -13.45 0.99 12.87
N ASN A 334 -14.06 -0.16 12.55
CA ASN A 334 -15.34 -0.62 13.11
C ASN A 334 -16.42 0.46 12.96
N LYS A 335 -16.58 0.96 11.74
CA LYS A 335 -17.54 2.02 11.36
C LYS A 335 -18.04 1.77 9.95
N PRO A 336 -19.27 2.17 9.61
CA PRO A 336 -19.70 2.18 8.21
C PRO A 336 -18.87 3.18 7.40
N ILE A 337 -18.79 2.97 6.08
CA ILE A 337 -18.26 3.99 5.17
C ILE A 337 -19.06 5.28 5.31
N TYR A 338 -18.41 6.42 5.23
CA TYR A 338 -19.05 7.72 5.45
C TYR A 338 -20.25 7.97 4.54
N SER A 339 -20.11 7.69 3.25
CA SER A 339 -21.20 7.88 2.28
C SER A 339 -21.18 6.79 1.21
N TYR A 340 -22.24 6.02 1.14
CA TYR A 340 -22.43 5.03 0.08
C TYR A 340 -22.61 5.71 -1.28
N GLY A 341 -23.35 6.85 -1.31
CA GLY A 341 -23.56 7.65 -2.51
C GLY A 341 -22.26 8.20 -3.11
N LEU A 342 -21.32 8.68 -2.27
CA LEU A 342 -19.97 9.06 -2.76
C LEU A 342 -19.20 7.87 -3.34
N GLY A 343 -19.37 6.67 -2.79
CA GLY A 343 -18.76 5.46 -3.33
C GLY A 343 -19.29 5.12 -4.73
N ILE A 344 -20.59 5.25 -4.95
CA ILE A 344 -21.24 5.04 -6.26
C ILE A 344 -20.82 6.13 -7.25
N LEU A 345 -20.81 7.40 -6.82
CA LEU A 345 -20.34 8.52 -7.65
C LEU A 345 -18.89 8.30 -8.10
N ALA A 346 -18.01 7.95 -7.18
CA ALA A 346 -16.61 7.68 -7.50
C ALA A 346 -16.46 6.53 -8.48
N PHE A 347 -17.25 5.46 -8.32
CA PHE A 347 -17.23 4.31 -9.23
C PHE A 347 -17.62 4.71 -10.66
N TRP A 348 -18.78 5.30 -10.85
CA TRP A 348 -19.27 5.63 -12.19
C TRP A 348 -18.46 6.74 -12.85
N ALA A 349 -18.04 7.74 -12.09
CA ALA A 349 -17.18 8.81 -12.60
C ALA A 349 -15.80 8.26 -13.02
N GLN A 350 -15.22 7.33 -12.26
CA GLN A 350 -13.98 6.67 -12.65
C GLN A 350 -14.15 5.87 -13.94
N ILE A 351 -15.18 5.05 -14.06
CA ILE A 351 -15.44 4.30 -15.30
C ILE A 351 -15.59 5.26 -16.49
N LEU A 352 -16.40 6.32 -16.34
CA LEU A 352 -16.65 7.27 -17.43
C LEU A 352 -15.36 7.97 -17.88
N PHE A 353 -14.64 8.59 -16.95
CA PHE A 353 -13.49 9.43 -17.32
C PHE A 353 -12.24 8.60 -17.62
N TYR A 354 -12.03 7.50 -16.90
CA TYR A 354 -10.83 6.69 -17.10
C TYR A 354 -10.82 5.98 -18.47
N THR A 355 -11.98 5.65 -19.03
CA THR A 355 -12.08 5.10 -20.39
C THR A 355 -11.70 6.10 -21.48
N LEU A 356 -11.62 7.40 -21.19
CA LEU A 356 -11.22 8.43 -22.14
C LEU A 356 -9.72 8.76 -22.10
N ILE A 357 -9.02 8.44 -21.00
CA ILE A 357 -7.66 8.92 -20.70
C ILE A 357 -6.59 8.34 -21.63
N GLY A 358 -6.74 7.11 -22.10
CA GLY A 358 -5.74 6.23 -22.71
C GLY A 358 -4.54 6.88 -23.39
N THR A 359 -4.73 7.92 -24.18
CA THR A 359 -3.68 8.51 -25.00
C THR A 359 -3.00 9.73 -24.37
N HIS A 360 -3.26 10.08 -23.11
CA HIS A 360 -2.62 11.24 -22.49
C HIS A 360 -1.09 11.07 -22.28
N HIS A 361 -0.58 9.84 -22.33
CA HIS A 361 0.87 9.58 -22.37
C HIS A 361 1.51 9.86 -23.73
N PHE A 362 0.71 10.08 -24.77
CA PHE A 362 1.18 10.33 -26.14
C PHE A 362 0.83 11.74 -26.63
N ILE A 363 0.70 12.69 -25.72
CA ILE A 363 0.58 14.11 -26.03
C ILE A 363 1.83 14.53 -26.83
N PHE A 364 1.65 15.31 -27.89
CA PHE A 364 2.68 15.70 -28.87
C PHE A 364 3.24 14.55 -29.73
N SER A 365 2.67 13.36 -29.67
CA SER A 365 2.98 12.30 -30.63
C SER A 365 2.21 12.49 -31.95
N ALA A 366 2.38 11.56 -32.90
CA ALA A 366 1.71 11.57 -34.20
C ALA A 366 0.21 11.23 -34.16
N ILE A 367 -0.37 10.92 -32.97
CA ILE A 367 -1.80 10.65 -32.86
C ILE A 367 -2.64 11.91 -33.10
N PRO A 368 -3.89 11.80 -33.60
CA PRO A 368 -4.75 12.94 -33.90
C PRO A 368 -4.89 13.91 -32.72
N TRP A 369 -4.82 15.20 -32.99
CA TRP A 369 -4.89 16.26 -31.98
C TRP A 369 -6.16 16.21 -31.14
N TRP A 370 -7.29 15.90 -31.77
CA TRP A 370 -8.56 15.76 -31.05
C TRP A 370 -8.53 14.61 -30.03
N LEU A 371 -7.86 13.50 -30.34
CA LEU A 371 -7.73 12.35 -29.44
C LEU A 371 -6.87 12.68 -28.23
N GLN A 372 -5.79 13.45 -28.43
CA GLN A 372 -5.01 14.02 -27.33
C GLN A 372 -5.88 14.91 -26.42
N THR A 373 -6.75 15.74 -27.02
CA THR A 373 -7.66 16.63 -26.27
C THR A 373 -8.68 15.82 -25.46
N VAL A 374 -9.29 14.78 -26.05
CA VAL A 374 -10.21 13.86 -25.34
C VAL A 374 -9.52 13.25 -24.13
N ALA A 375 -8.29 12.79 -24.28
CA ALA A 375 -7.52 12.22 -23.16
C ALA A 375 -7.25 13.23 -22.03
N ILE A 376 -6.95 14.49 -22.37
CA ILE A 376 -6.77 15.58 -21.39
C ILE A 376 -8.10 15.85 -20.65
N VAL A 377 -9.22 15.91 -21.37
CA VAL A 377 -10.55 16.11 -20.77
C VAL A 377 -10.90 14.96 -19.83
N GLY A 378 -10.64 13.71 -20.24
CA GLY A 378 -10.79 12.55 -19.37
C GLY A 378 -9.94 12.66 -18.11
N SER A 379 -8.68 13.05 -18.26
CA SER A 379 -7.75 13.23 -17.12
C SER A 379 -8.24 14.34 -16.17
N ALA A 380 -8.72 15.46 -16.67
CA ALA A 380 -9.33 16.52 -15.87
C ALA A 380 -10.60 16.03 -15.14
N GLY A 381 -11.43 15.22 -15.81
CA GLY A 381 -12.61 14.61 -15.23
C GLY A 381 -12.32 13.66 -14.07
N MET A 382 -11.12 13.07 -14.01
CA MET A 382 -10.68 12.20 -12.91
C MET A 382 -10.58 12.92 -11.56
N VAL A 383 -10.54 14.23 -11.53
CA VAL A 383 -10.61 15.00 -10.28
C VAL A 383 -11.89 14.66 -9.50
N ILE A 384 -13.00 14.38 -10.20
CA ILE A 384 -14.30 14.05 -9.57
C ILE A 384 -14.23 12.75 -8.74
N PRO A 385 -13.87 11.58 -9.31
CA PRO A 385 -13.81 10.35 -8.52
C PRO A 385 -12.70 10.38 -7.46
N VAL A 386 -11.60 11.08 -7.71
CA VAL A 386 -10.49 11.21 -6.76
C VAL A 386 -10.93 12.02 -5.53
N ILE A 387 -11.58 13.17 -5.71
CA ILE A 387 -12.11 13.96 -4.60
C ILE A 387 -13.22 13.18 -3.87
N ALA A 388 -14.14 12.55 -4.58
CA ALA A 388 -15.24 11.81 -3.98
C ALA A 388 -14.71 10.62 -3.14
N GLY A 389 -13.76 9.83 -3.67
CA GLY A 389 -13.15 8.71 -2.96
C GLY A 389 -12.32 9.15 -1.76
N THR A 390 -11.45 10.16 -1.93
CA THR A 390 -10.61 10.70 -0.85
C THR A 390 -11.47 11.25 0.28
N THR A 391 -12.48 12.07 -0.04
CA THR A 391 -13.41 12.62 0.96
C THR A 391 -14.12 11.49 1.70
N ASN A 392 -14.61 10.48 0.98
CA ASN A 392 -15.31 9.36 1.57
C ASN A 392 -14.42 8.59 2.57
N PHE A 393 -13.19 8.30 2.19
CA PHE A 393 -12.26 7.58 3.05
C PHE A 393 -11.80 8.40 4.25
N LEU A 394 -11.40 9.67 4.06
CA LEU A 394 -11.00 10.54 5.17
C LEU A 394 -12.15 10.82 6.14
N MET A 395 -13.37 11.04 5.63
CA MET A 395 -14.54 11.25 6.48
C MET A 395 -14.98 9.99 7.21
N THR A 396 -14.60 8.80 6.75
CA THR A 396 -14.79 7.55 7.51
C THR A 396 -13.96 7.55 8.80
N PHE A 397 -12.83 8.26 8.87
CA PHE A 397 -12.07 8.48 10.11
C PHE A 397 -12.72 9.46 11.08
N ARG A 398 -13.75 10.22 10.69
CA ARG A 398 -14.39 11.20 11.58
C ARG A 398 -14.83 10.55 12.89
N GLY A 399 -14.36 11.09 14.02
CA GLY A 399 -14.60 10.53 15.36
C GLY A 399 -13.76 9.27 15.69
N ALA A 400 -12.78 8.91 14.84
CA ALA A 400 -11.90 7.77 15.06
C ALA A 400 -10.41 8.10 14.77
N TRP A 401 -10.07 9.37 14.61
CA TRP A 401 -8.69 9.81 14.34
C TRP A 401 -7.71 9.42 15.45
N ASN A 402 -8.16 9.39 16.70
CA ASN A 402 -7.36 8.91 17.84
C ASN A 402 -6.88 7.47 17.64
N LYS A 403 -7.63 6.62 16.92
CA LYS A 403 -7.25 5.24 16.66
C LYS A 403 -5.98 5.10 15.79
N VAL A 404 -5.65 6.12 15.00
CA VAL A 404 -4.45 6.10 14.13
C VAL A 404 -3.18 5.99 14.96
N ALA A 405 -3.09 6.72 16.08
CA ALA A 405 -1.92 6.67 16.98
C ALA A 405 -1.73 5.30 17.63
N HIS A 406 -2.83 4.56 17.83
CA HIS A 406 -2.86 3.29 18.56
C HIS A 406 -3.02 2.07 17.64
N SER A 407 -2.93 2.24 16.33
CA SER A 407 -3.04 1.16 15.33
C SER A 407 -1.77 1.03 14.52
N TYR A 408 -1.28 -0.18 14.35
CA TYR A 408 -0.16 -0.41 13.45
C TYR A 408 -0.58 -0.51 11.98
N THR A 409 -1.87 -0.69 11.68
CA THR A 409 -2.39 -0.80 10.30
C THR A 409 -2.90 0.54 9.75
N LEU A 410 -3.60 1.35 10.55
CA LEU A 410 -4.23 2.59 10.08
C LEU A 410 -3.28 3.62 9.46
N PRO A 411 -2.01 3.74 9.89
CA PRO A 411 -1.05 4.60 9.19
C PRO A 411 -0.84 4.23 7.71
N PHE A 412 -0.83 2.94 7.37
CA PHE A 412 -0.73 2.50 5.97
C PHE A 412 -1.95 2.90 5.15
N TYR A 413 -3.17 2.77 5.71
CA TYR A 413 -4.39 3.28 5.07
C TYR A 413 -4.31 4.77 4.81
N LEU A 414 -3.90 5.54 5.82
CA LEU A 414 -3.85 6.99 5.73
C LEU A 414 -2.85 7.45 4.66
N ILE A 415 -1.66 6.86 4.64
CA ILE A 415 -0.65 7.16 3.61
C ILE A 415 -1.16 6.79 2.22
N GLY A 416 -1.76 5.60 2.07
CA GLY A 416 -2.38 5.20 0.81
C GLY A 416 -3.45 6.18 0.32
N ILE A 417 -4.29 6.71 1.21
CA ILE A 417 -5.32 7.72 0.87
C ILE A 417 -4.68 9.07 0.48
N ILE A 418 -3.64 9.51 1.21
CA ILE A 418 -2.93 10.75 0.90
C ILE A 418 -2.30 10.65 -0.50
N PHE A 419 -1.63 9.56 -0.81
CA PHE A 419 -1.04 9.36 -2.13
C PHE A 419 -2.10 9.10 -3.20
N TYR A 420 -3.24 8.48 -2.88
CA TYR A 420 -4.37 8.39 -3.81
C TYR A 420 -4.81 9.79 -4.27
N PHE A 421 -4.97 10.72 -3.36
CA PHE A 421 -5.31 12.09 -3.71
C PHE A 421 -4.18 12.77 -4.50
N THR A 422 -2.98 12.79 -3.95
CA THR A 422 -1.87 13.59 -4.49
C THR A 422 -1.28 13.00 -5.77
N GLY A 423 -1.09 11.67 -5.82
CA GLY A 423 -0.58 11.00 -7.01
C GLY A 423 -1.57 11.04 -8.18
N SER A 424 -2.87 10.91 -7.92
CA SER A 424 -3.88 11.02 -8.97
C SER A 424 -3.98 12.45 -9.52
N LEU A 425 -3.94 13.48 -8.66
CA LEU A 425 -3.92 14.88 -9.12
C LEU A 425 -2.64 15.21 -9.89
N GLN A 426 -1.49 14.63 -9.50
CA GLN A 426 -0.24 14.75 -10.23
C GLN A 426 -0.37 14.17 -11.64
N GLY A 427 -0.92 12.94 -11.79
CA GLY A 427 -1.16 12.35 -13.11
C GLY A 427 -2.14 13.17 -13.97
N THR A 428 -3.15 13.79 -13.35
CA THR A 428 -4.00 14.76 -14.04
C THR A 428 -3.20 15.97 -14.52
N ALA A 429 -2.31 16.50 -13.69
CA ALA A 429 -1.47 17.63 -14.05
C ALA A 429 -0.49 17.29 -15.19
N GLU A 430 0.08 16.09 -15.20
CA GLU A 430 0.98 15.61 -16.27
C GLU A 430 0.26 15.49 -17.63
N ALA A 431 -1.07 15.35 -17.65
CA ALA A 431 -1.85 15.25 -18.87
C ALA A 431 -2.02 16.56 -19.62
N PHE A 432 -1.89 17.71 -18.97
CA PHE A 432 -2.01 19.02 -19.66
C PHE A 432 -0.80 19.27 -20.57
N ARG A 433 -1.04 19.84 -21.76
CA ARG A 433 0.02 20.06 -22.76
C ARG A 433 1.23 20.79 -22.20
N PHE A 434 1.00 21.80 -21.39
CA PHE A 434 2.05 22.61 -20.82
C PHE A 434 3.00 21.81 -19.89
N THR A 435 2.46 21.07 -18.95
CA THR A 435 3.23 20.24 -18.01
C THR A 435 3.80 18.99 -18.68
N ASN A 436 3.05 18.40 -19.62
CA ASN A 436 3.50 17.27 -20.41
C ASN A 436 4.76 17.61 -21.23
N LEU A 437 4.81 18.81 -21.84
CA LEU A 437 5.97 19.29 -22.58
C LEU A 437 7.23 19.33 -21.69
N LEU A 438 7.07 19.66 -20.42
CA LEU A 438 8.18 19.78 -19.46
C LEU A 438 8.61 18.41 -18.91
N TRP A 439 7.66 17.54 -18.56
CA TRP A 439 7.94 16.34 -17.76
C TRP A 439 7.95 15.04 -18.54
N HIS A 440 7.28 14.99 -19.69
CA HIS A 440 7.23 13.80 -20.52
C HIS A 440 8.65 13.40 -20.99
N PHE A 441 8.95 12.13 -21.01
CA PHE A 441 10.27 11.55 -21.29
C PHE A 441 11.38 11.89 -20.28
N THR A 442 11.06 12.55 -19.17
CA THR A 442 12.01 12.74 -18.06
C THR A 442 11.80 11.69 -16.97
N ASP A 443 12.69 11.68 -15.97
CA ASP A 443 12.55 10.79 -14.80
C ASP A 443 11.34 11.16 -13.91
N PHE A 444 10.62 12.24 -14.21
CA PHE A 444 9.41 12.64 -13.49
C PHE A 444 8.32 11.57 -13.56
N THR A 445 8.10 10.99 -14.73
CA THR A 445 7.12 9.92 -14.94
C THR A 445 7.49 8.64 -14.17
N VAL A 446 8.78 8.37 -14.00
CA VAL A 446 9.27 7.24 -13.18
C VAL A 446 8.97 7.49 -11.71
N ALA A 447 9.21 8.71 -11.22
CA ALA A 447 8.89 9.09 -9.84
C ALA A 447 7.37 9.06 -9.59
N HIS A 448 6.57 9.55 -10.56
CA HIS A 448 5.10 9.48 -10.52
C HIS A 448 4.61 8.01 -10.43
N SER A 449 5.15 7.12 -11.26
CA SER A 449 4.78 5.70 -11.26
C SER A 449 5.06 5.04 -9.89
N HIS A 450 6.19 5.37 -9.25
CA HIS A 450 6.49 4.88 -7.90
C HIS A 450 5.56 5.51 -6.84
N LEU A 451 5.24 6.80 -6.96
CA LEU A 451 4.30 7.45 -6.06
C LEU A 451 2.91 6.80 -6.12
N THR A 452 2.46 6.42 -7.31
CA THR A 452 1.15 5.79 -7.50
C THR A 452 1.16 4.29 -7.19
N MET A 453 2.05 3.52 -7.80
CA MET A 453 2.05 2.06 -7.64
C MET A 453 2.58 1.61 -6.27
N TYR A 454 3.55 2.33 -5.72
CA TYR A 454 4.06 2.05 -4.40
C TYR A 454 3.31 2.84 -3.32
N GLY A 455 3.21 4.16 -3.47
CA GLY A 455 2.58 5.02 -2.46
C GLY A 455 1.08 4.79 -2.31
N ILE A 456 0.34 4.48 -3.38
CA ILE A 456 -1.09 4.18 -3.31
C ILE A 456 -1.29 2.66 -3.16
N ILE A 457 -1.02 1.91 -4.24
CA ILE A 457 -1.44 0.51 -4.34
C ILE A 457 -0.72 -0.34 -3.28
N THR A 458 0.60 -0.24 -3.19
CA THR A 458 1.36 -1.10 -2.28
C THR A 458 1.12 -0.76 -0.81
N PHE A 459 1.02 0.52 -0.41
CA PHE A 459 0.65 0.89 0.96
C PHE A 459 -0.75 0.41 1.34
N MET A 460 -1.72 0.48 0.43
CA MET A 460 -3.06 -0.07 0.66
C MET A 460 -3.03 -1.60 0.78
N LEU A 461 -2.29 -2.31 -0.07
CA LEU A 461 -2.15 -3.76 0.02
C LEU A 461 -1.53 -4.19 1.34
N TRP A 462 -0.48 -3.51 1.82
CA TRP A 462 0.08 -3.78 3.14
C TRP A 462 -0.93 -3.54 4.27
N ALA A 463 -1.70 -2.45 4.18
CA ALA A 463 -2.77 -2.19 5.14
C ALA A 463 -3.78 -3.33 5.19
N PHE A 464 -4.19 -3.84 4.03
CA PHE A 464 -5.14 -4.95 3.94
C PHE A 464 -4.55 -6.26 4.46
N ILE A 465 -3.30 -6.58 4.11
CA ILE A 465 -2.61 -7.80 4.56
C ILE A 465 -2.40 -7.77 6.07
N TYR A 466 -1.90 -6.67 6.64
CA TYR A 466 -1.75 -6.52 8.09
C TYR A 466 -3.11 -6.50 8.83
N THR A 467 -4.19 -6.11 8.17
CA THR A 467 -5.53 -6.20 8.72
C THR A 467 -6.06 -7.63 8.68
N LEU A 468 -5.81 -8.36 7.59
CA LEU A 468 -6.43 -9.66 7.33
C LEU A 468 -5.67 -10.82 7.96
N MET A 469 -4.34 -10.90 7.77
CA MET A 469 -3.57 -12.08 8.17
C MET A 469 -3.70 -12.42 9.66
N PRO A 470 -3.59 -11.48 10.62
CA PRO A 470 -3.81 -11.79 12.01
C PRO A 470 -5.22 -12.32 12.32
N ARG A 471 -6.23 -11.89 11.57
CA ARG A 471 -7.61 -12.39 11.69
C ARG A 471 -7.79 -13.82 11.19
N LEU A 472 -7.00 -14.22 10.19
CA LEU A 472 -7.04 -15.57 9.62
C LEU A 472 -6.24 -16.56 10.45
N THR A 473 -5.07 -16.16 10.93
CA THR A 473 -4.11 -17.06 11.57
C THR A 473 -4.13 -17.01 13.09
N GLY A 474 -4.61 -15.92 13.68
CA GLY A 474 -4.53 -15.65 15.12
C GLY A 474 -3.15 -15.14 15.57
N ASN A 475 -2.19 -14.95 14.65
CA ASN A 475 -0.83 -14.53 14.97
C ASN A 475 -0.61 -13.06 14.63
N GLU A 476 -0.11 -12.29 15.59
CA GLU A 476 0.20 -10.87 15.41
C GLU A 476 1.66 -10.69 14.96
N PRO A 477 1.94 -9.73 14.06
CA PRO A 477 3.30 -9.40 13.67
C PRO A 477 4.04 -8.68 14.80
N SER A 478 5.36 -8.62 14.71
CA SER A 478 6.15 -7.76 15.61
C SER A 478 5.83 -6.30 15.37
N GLN A 479 5.28 -5.61 16.36
CA GLN A 479 4.90 -4.20 16.21
C GLN A 479 6.09 -3.28 15.92
N MET A 480 7.26 -3.60 16.48
CA MET A 480 8.50 -2.88 16.17
C MET A 480 8.91 -3.10 14.72
N ALA A 481 8.82 -4.34 14.22
CA ALA A 481 9.14 -4.65 12.83
C ALA A 481 8.10 -4.04 11.85
N VAL A 482 6.81 -3.97 12.22
CA VAL A 482 5.81 -3.23 11.42
C VAL A 482 6.13 -1.74 11.39
N GLY A 483 6.55 -1.17 12.52
CA GLY A 483 7.02 0.22 12.58
C GLY A 483 8.24 0.47 11.69
N ALA A 484 9.24 -0.43 11.74
CA ALA A 484 10.42 -0.35 10.88
C ALA A 484 10.04 -0.45 9.39
N HIS A 485 9.18 -1.41 9.03
CA HIS A 485 8.66 -1.53 7.66
C HIS A 485 8.01 -0.24 7.21
N PHE A 486 7.08 0.31 7.99
CA PHE A 486 6.37 1.54 7.65
C PHE A 486 7.31 2.72 7.38
N TRP A 487 8.28 2.93 8.28
CA TRP A 487 9.18 4.07 8.19
C TRP A 487 10.19 3.93 7.06
N LEU A 488 10.79 2.76 6.90
CA LEU A 488 11.71 2.48 5.79
C LEU A 488 11.00 2.66 4.44
N ALA A 489 9.77 2.14 4.31
CA ALA A 489 8.97 2.27 3.11
C ALA A 489 8.65 3.73 2.79
N LEU A 490 8.15 4.49 3.77
CA LEU A 490 7.72 5.87 3.55
C LEU A 490 8.92 6.81 3.29
N ILE A 491 9.95 6.76 4.13
CA ILE A 491 11.15 7.59 3.97
C ILE A 491 11.86 7.22 2.65
N GLY A 492 11.96 5.92 2.36
CA GLY A 492 12.53 5.45 1.10
C GLY A 492 11.79 6.00 -0.11
N LEU A 493 10.47 5.95 -0.12
CA LEU A 493 9.65 6.52 -1.19
C LEU A 493 9.86 8.04 -1.35
N LEU A 494 9.93 8.79 -0.25
CA LEU A 494 10.16 10.23 -0.29
C LEU A 494 11.56 10.57 -0.82
N PHE A 495 12.59 9.83 -0.39
CA PHE A 495 13.96 10.00 -0.87
C PHE A 495 14.12 9.59 -2.33
N TYR A 496 13.31 8.65 -2.80
CA TYR A 496 13.26 8.27 -4.20
C TYR A 496 12.57 9.34 -5.05
N THR A 497 11.36 9.76 -4.67
CA THR A 497 10.46 10.53 -5.54
C THR A 497 10.78 12.02 -5.55
N ILE A 498 11.05 12.64 -4.40
CA ILE A 498 11.25 14.11 -4.32
C ILE A 498 12.48 14.56 -5.11
N PRO A 499 13.67 13.98 -4.86
CA PRO A 499 14.85 14.38 -5.63
C PRO A 499 14.67 14.07 -7.12
N LEU A 500 14.10 12.91 -7.45
CA LEU A 500 13.94 12.52 -8.85
C LEU A 500 12.99 13.46 -9.62
N MET A 501 11.88 13.89 -9.01
CA MET A 501 10.97 14.89 -9.60
C MET A 501 11.65 16.25 -9.76
N THR A 502 12.44 16.65 -8.77
CA THR A 502 13.19 17.92 -8.82
C THR A 502 14.21 17.90 -9.96
N GLY A 503 15.06 16.88 -9.99
CA GLY A 503 16.05 16.73 -11.06
C GLY A 503 15.42 16.62 -12.45
N ALA A 504 14.33 15.85 -12.56
CA ALA A 504 13.59 15.68 -13.81
C ALA A 504 12.97 17.00 -14.32
N THR A 505 12.46 17.85 -13.42
CA THR A 505 11.95 19.17 -13.77
C THR A 505 13.07 20.06 -14.30
N LEU A 506 14.21 20.08 -13.62
CA LEU A 506 15.40 20.81 -14.09
C LEU A 506 15.90 20.29 -15.44
N LYS A 507 15.93 18.98 -15.63
CA LYS A 507 16.27 18.31 -16.89
C LYS A 507 15.33 18.74 -18.03
N GLY A 508 14.02 18.74 -17.79
CA GLY A 508 13.03 19.18 -18.77
C GLY A 508 13.22 20.65 -19.16
N LEU A 509 13.51 21.54 -18.21
CA LEU A 509 13.80 22.95 -18.47
C LEU A 509 15.09 23.12 -19.32
N MET A 510 16.13 22.35 -19.01
CA MET A 510 17.36 22.37 -19.85
C MET A 510 17.09 21.97 -21.30
N TRP A 511 16.22 20.98 -21.52
CA TRP A 511 15.84 20.58 -22.87
C TRP A 511 15.01 21.65 -23.59
N MET A 512 14.12 22.33 -22.87
CA MET A 512 13.35 23.45 -23.41
C MET A 512 14.25 24.65 -23.76
N ASP A 513 15.35 24.84 -23.02
CA ASP A 513 16.37 25.85 -23.30
C ASP A 513 17.38 25.44 -24.40
N GLY A 514 17.19 24.26 -25.03
CA GLY A 514 18.07 23.76 -26.10
C GLY A 514 19.45 23.32 -25.64
N LYS A 515 19.64 23.01 -24.37
CA LYS A 515 20.91 22.51 -23.82
C LYS A 515 21.26 21.12 -24.38
N PRO A 516 22.56 20.84 -24.59
CA PRO A 516 22.99 19.49 -25.00
C PRO A 516 22.50 18.41 -24.06
N PHE A 517 22.08 17.26 -24.61
CA PHE A 517 21.54 16.13 -23.83
C PHE A 517 22.49 15.68 -22.71
N ILE A 518 23.81 15.66 -23.01
CA ILE A 518 24.83 15.20 -22.04
C ILE A 518 24.88 16.08 -20.78
N GLU A 519 24.62 17.37 -20.89
CA GLU A 519 24.57 18.26 -19.73
C GLU A 519 23.44 17.86 -18.78
N SER A 520 22.31 17.47 -19.34
CA SER A 520 21.18 16.97 -18.55
C SER A 520 21.48 15.63 -17.86
N VAL A 521 22.29 14.78 -18.45
CA VAL A 521 22.77 13.52 -17.84
C VAL A 521 23.68 13.82 -16.65
N VAL A 522 24.60 14.78 -16.81
CA VAL A 522 25.50 15.22 -15.72
C VAL A 522 24.70 15.82 -14.56
N LEU A 523 23.70 16.66 -14.86
CA LEU A 523 22.77 17.21 -13.86
C LEU A 523 22.08 16.10 -13.04
N MET A 524 21.69 15.02 -13.69
CA MET A 524 20.91 13.97 -13.04
C MET A 524 21.71 13.07 -12.07
N LYS A 525 23.04 13.05 -12.12
CA LYS A 525 23.87 12.18 -11.28
C LYS A 525 23.51 12.19 -9.78
N PRO A 526 23.44 13.35 -9.09
CA PRO A 526 23.10 13.37 -7.67
C PRO A 526 21.66 12.90 -7.40
N PHE A 527 20.74 13.14 -8.32
CA PHE A 527 19.34 12.71 -8.17
C PHE A 527 19.18 11.20 -8.36
N TRP A 528 19.98 10.59 -9.23
CA TRP A 528 20.03 9.13 -9.36
C TRP A 528 20.68 8.46 -8.14
N LEU A 529 21.66 9.10 -7.50
CA LEU A 529 22.19 8.60 -6.23
C LEU A 529 21.09 8.61 -5.13
N TRP A 530 20.32 9.68 -5.02
CA TRP A 530 19.17 9.72 -4.10
C TRP A 530 18.12 8.66 -4.44
N ARG A 531 17.89 8.41 -5.71
CA ARG A 531 17.04 7.31 -6.18
C ARG A 531 17.54 5.96 -5.68
N ALA A 532 18.83 5.68 -5.77
CA ALA A 532 19.41 4.43 -5.27
C ALA A 532 19.30 4.32 -3.73
N ILE A 533 19.59 5.41 -2.99
CA ILE A 533 19.43 5.44 -1.52
C ILE A 533 17.97 5.19 -1.12
N GLY A 534 17.04 5.90 -1.73
CA GLY A 534 15.62 5.72 -1.47
C GLY A 534 15.15 4.31 -1.83
N GLY A 535 15.60 3.79 -2.97
CA GLY A 535 15.34 2.41 -3.42
C GLY A 535 15.83 1.37 -2.42
N SER A 536 17.06 1.53 -1.89
CA SER A 536 17.62 0.64 -0.87
C SER A 536 16.78 0.60 0.41
N LEU A 537 16.27 1.75 0.88
CA LEU A 537 15.38 1.81 2.04
C LEU A 537 14.04 1.12 1.75
N MET A 538 13.47 1.34 0.56
CA MET A 538 12.27 0.65 0.13
C MET A 538 12.50 -0.87 0.05
N TRP A 539 13.60 -1.31 -0.56
CA TRP A 539 13.96 -2.72 -0.67
C TRP A 539 14.13 -3.39 0.71
N LEU A 540 14.84 -2.75 1.64
CA LEU A 540 14.97 -3.25 3.01
C LEU A 540 13.60 -3.36 3.70
N SER A 541 12.69 -2.42 3.47
CA SER A 541 11.34 -2.46 4.02
C SER A 541 10.57 -3.72 3.58
N HIS A 542 10.78 -4.21 2.35
CA HIS A 542 10.12 -5.40 1.84
C HIS A 542 10.61 -6.69 2.50
N TRP A 543 11.89 -6.76 2.85
CA TRP A 543 12.42 -7.88 3.64
C TRP A 543 11.84 -7.90 5.05
N VAL A 544 11.69 -6.71 5.67
CA VAL A 544 11.01 -6.59 6.98
C VAL A 544 9.54 -6.98 6.86
N PHE A 545 8.86 -6.61 5.77
CA PHE A 545 7.50 -7.06 5.51
C PHE A 545 7.39 -8.57 5.32
N ALA A 546 8.29 -9.17 4.54
CA ALA A 546 8.33 -10.62 4.35
C ALA A 546 8.55 -11.37 5.68
N TYR A 547 9.42 -10.86 6.55
CA TYR A 547 9.60 -11.37 7.91
C TYR A 547 8.31 -11.26 8.73
N ASN A 548 7.63 -10.11 8.72
CA ASN A 548 6.36 -9.94 9.42
C ASN A 548 5.29 -10.89 8.89
N PHE A 549 5.22 -11.08 7.56
CA PHE A 549 4.30 -12.03 6.93
C PHE A 549 4.59 -13.47 7.39
N TYR A 550 5.86 -13.86 7.40
CA TYR A 550 6.29 -15.18 7.90
C TYR A 550 5.84 -15.42 9.36
N ILE A 551 6.01 -14.42 10.23
CA ILE A 551 5.58 -14.50 11.64
C ILE A 551 4.05 -14.61 11.73
N MET A 552 3.29 -13.87 10.92
CA MET A 552 1.83 -13.99 10.91
C MET A 552 1.34 -15.37 10.43
N VAL A 553 2.09 -16.03 9.54
CA VAL A 553 1.73 -17.38 9.06
C VAL A 553 2.14 -18.47 10.06
N LYS A 554 3.36 -18.42 10.56
CA LYS A 554 3.95 -19.50 11.38
C LYS A 554 3.62 -19.36 12.87
N GLY A 555 3.33 -18.15 13.34
CA GLY A 555 3.27 -17.82 14.76
C GLY A 555 4.66 -17.58 15.35
N ARG A 556 4.69 -16.88 16.46
CA ARG A 556 5.87 -16.80 17.32
C ARG A 556 5.85 -18.00 18.26
N ASN A 557 7.01 -18.60 18.49
CA ASN A 557 7.18 -19.42 19.68
C ASN A 557 6.94 -18.50 20.86
N GLU A 558 5.79 -18.66 21.53
CA GLU A 558 5.53 -17.98 22.79
C GLU A 558 6.69 -18.33 23.73
N ILE A 559 7.40 -17.31 24.20
CA ILE A 559 8.26 -17.50 25.36
C ILE A 559 7.29 -17.84 26.48
N LYS A 560 7.15 -19.12 26.81
CA LYS A 560 6.35 -19.55 27.96
C LYS A 560 6.87 -18.76 29.14
N LEU A 561 6.08 -17.84 29.64
CA LEU A 561 6.37 -17.16 30.90
C LEU A 561 6.43 -18.25 31.98
N PRO A 562 7.37 -18.18 32.92
CA PRO A 562 7.38 -19.10 34.05
C PRO A 562 5.99 -19.14 34.69
N GLU A 563 5.51 -20.31 35.14
CA GLU A 563 4.20 -20.49 35.76
C GLU A 563 3.92 -19.46 36.86
N SER A 564 4.94 -19.08 37.63
CA SER A 564 4.83 -18.03 38.63
C SER A 564 4.46 -16.63 38.09
N ALA A 565 4.80 -16.33 36.85
CA ALA A 565 4.41 -15.07 36.21
C ALA A 565 2.99 -15.14 35.61
N ILE A 566 2.57 -16.33 35.23
CA ILE A 566 1.20 -16.61 34.77
C ILE A 566 0.23 -16.52 35.96
N ASP A 567 0.61 -17.07 37.12
CA ASP A 567 -0.22 -17.03 38.33
C ASP A 567 -0.42 -15.60 38.83
N ILE A 568 0.62 -14.76 38.78
CA ILE A 568 0.53 -13.32 39.14
C ILE A 568 -0.41 -12.57 38.16
N LEU A 569 -0.39 -12.93 36.87
CA LEU A 569 -1.29 -12.36 35.86
C LEU A 569 -2.73 -12.85 36.03
N ASN A 570 -2.94 -14.12 36.38
CA ASN A 570 -4.26 -14.71 36.59
C ASN A 570 -4.95 -14.20 37.86
N VAL A 571 -4.19 -14.00 38.94
CA VAL A 571 -4.72 -13.39 40.18
C VAL A 571 -5.18 -11.97 39.91
N ARG A 572 -4.50 -11.26 39.03
CA ARG A 572 -4.82 -9.90 38.62
C ARG A 572 -6.08 -9.81 37.75
N GLU A 573 -6.26 -10.72 36.81
CA GLU A 573 -7.48 -10.82 35.98
C GLU A 573 -8.71 -11.12 36.84
N GLN A 574 -8.58 -11.92 37.92
CA GLN A 574 -9.64 -12.21 38.84
C GLN A 574 -10.03 -11.01 39.74
N ILE A 575 -9.06 -10.17 40.10
CA ILE A 575 -9.32 -8.96 40.88
C ILE A 575 -10.05 -7.92 40.03
N ASP A 576 -9.65 -7.74 38.76
CA ASP A 576 -10.31 -6.82 37.83
C ASP A 576 -11.75 -7.20 37.48
N LEU A 577 -12.07 -8.51 37.46
CA LEU A 577 -13.43 -9.02 37.25
C LEU A 577 -14.33 -8.86 38.48
N GLN A 578 -13.76 -8.74 39.67
CA GLN A 578 -14.52 -8.53 40.92
C GLN A 578 -14.73 -7.02 41.24
N SER A 579 -14.03 -6.12 40.55
CA SER A 579 -14.15 -4.69 40.74
C SER A 579 -15.08 -3.99 39.71
N ILE A 580 -15.66 -4.75 38.79
CA ILE A 580 -16.74 -4.33 37.89
C ILE A 580 -18.08 -4.82 38.47
#